data_b20bcab679fa8d8b454ace7c292ada01
#
_entry.id   b20bcab679fa8d8b454ace7c292ada01
#
_cell.length_a   1.000
_cell.length_b   1.000
_cell.length_c   1.000
_cell.angle_alpha   90.00
_cell.angle_beta   90.00
_cell.angle_gamma   90.00
#
_symmetry.space_group_name_H-M   'P 1'
#
loop_
_entity.id
_entity.type
_entity.pdbx_description
1 polymer ?
#
loop_
_entity_poly.entity_id
_entity_poly.type
_entity_poly.pdbx_seq_one_letter_code
_entity_poly.pdbx_strand_id
1 'polypeptide(L)'
;MKIRGKRPSKEEKIELQMTPMIDIVFQLLVFFIMTFNVVAQEGDFNIRMPAVGAPQEQLEEIEKQTLKVRMRANDAGELIELKLNEAVLSGGGNPFTNLHNKILSKVQDAGGPDEAANLLEVEFECDYDLKYNNVIEAITAVSGSRSRDSDKIQRLIENIKFAPPKKKAGS
;
A
#
# COMPACT_ATOMS: atom_id res chain seq x y z
N MET A 1 -83.03 17.60 -36.84
CA MET A 1 -81.91 16.65 -36.69
C MET A 1 -80.59 17.44 -36.59
N LYS A 2 -79.95 17.56 -35.42
CA LYS A 2 -78.85 18.45 -35.15
C LYS A 2 -77.58 17.61 -35.17
N ILE A 3 -76.75 17.81 -36.18
CA ILE A 3 -75.44 17.13 -36.31
C ILE A 3 -74.42 17.82 -35.41
N ARG A 4 -73.97 17.12 -34.42
CA ARG A 4 -72.98 17.58 -33.42
C ARG A 4 -71.61 17.50 -34.07
N GLY A 5 -71.02 18.65 -34.40
CA GLY A 5 -69.64 18.73 -34.93
C GLY A 5 -68.62 18.24 -33.90
N LYS A 6 -67.80 17.32 -34.36
CA LYS A 6 -66.64 16.77 -33.67
C LYS A 6 -65.58 17.84 -33.51
N ARG A 7 -65.25 18.22 -32.28
CA ARG A 7 -64.16 19.13 -32.01
C ARG A 7 -62.83 18.46 -32.39
N PRO A 8 -61.94 19.09 -33.13
CA PRO A 8 -60.60 18.55 -33.36
C PRO A 8 -59.84 18.52 -32.04
N SER A 9 -59.30 17.35 -31.65
CA SER A 9 -58.40 17.19 -30.58
C SER A 9 -57.11 17.94 -30.91
N LYS A 10 -56.86 19.02 -30.19
CA LYS A 10 -55.59 19.75 -30.24
C LYS A 10 -54.50 18.81 -29.69
N GLU A 11 -53.70 18.23 -30.58
CA GLU A 11 -52.50 17.53 -30.20
C GLU A 11 -51.58 18.56 -29.55
N GLU A 12 -51.51 18.56 -28.23
CA GLU A 12 -50.48 19.28 -27.51
C GLU A 12 -49.16 18.58 -27.83
N LYS A 13 -48.40 19.16 -28.76
CA LYS A 13 -47.00 18.82 -28.91
C LYS A 13 -46.28 19.23 -27.60
N ILE A 14 -46.02 18.25 -26.78
CA ILE A 14 -45.13 18.41 -25.63
C ILE A 14 -43.72 18.60 -26.21
N GLU A 15 -43.29 19.85 -26.37
CA GLU A 15 -41.90 20.16 -26.69
C GLU A 15 -41.11 19.80 -25.41
N LEU A 16 -40.37 18.71 -25.49
CA LEU A 16 -39.39 18.34 -24.49
C LEU A 16 -38.35 19.48 -24.44
N GLN A 17 -38.45 20.32 -23.45
CA GLN A 17 -37.45 21.33 -23.18
C GLN A 17 -36.18 20.62 -22.73
N MET A 18 -35.22 20.47 -23.62
CA MET A 18 -33.93 19.78 -23.34
C MET A 18 -33.03 20.58 -22.40
N THR A 19 -33.20 21.89 -22.33
CA THR A 19 -32.37 22.80 -21.51
C THR A 19 -32.38 22.43 -20.01
N PRO A 20 -33.53 22.14 -19.35
CA PRO A 20 -33.50 21.74 -17.94
C PRO A 20 -32.84 20.37 -17.70
N MET A 21 -32.93 19.47 -18.68
CA MET A 21 -32.27 18.15 -18.57
C MET A 21 -30.75 18.26 -18.63
N ILE A 22 -30.24 19.13 -19.51
CA ILE A 22 -28.79 19.37 -19.64
C ILE A 22 -28.25 20.03 -18.36
N ASP A 23 -29.01 20.95 -17.78
CA ASP A 23 -28.60 21.64 -16.56
C ASP A 23 -28.51 20.69 -15.36
N ILE A 24 -29.49 19.78 -15.19
CA ILE A 24 -29.44 18.75 -14.14
C ILE A 24 -28.23 17.83 -14.32
N VAL A 25 -27.96 17.36 -15.54
CA VAL A 25 -26.82 16.47 -15.82
C VAL A 25 -25.50 17.20 -15.56
N PHE A 26 -25.39 18.47 -15.99
CA PHE A 26 -24.22 19.30 -15.74
C PHE A 26 -23.98 19.52 -14.25
N GLN A 27 -25.02 19.84 -13.50
CA GLN A 27 -24.94 20.07 -12.05
C GLN A 27 -24.55 18.78 -11.30
N LEU A 28 -25.07 17.62 -11.74
CA LEU A 28 -24.72 16.33 -11.18
C LEU A 28 -23.26 15.95 -11.48
N LEU A 29 -22.79 16.29 -12.67
CA LEU A 29 -21.39 16.06 -13.07
C LEU A 29 -20.43 16.95 -12.28
N VAL A 30 -20.75 18.23 -12.09
CA VAL A 30 -19.96 19.16 -11.27
C VAL A 30 -19.93 18.68 -9.81
N PHE A 31 -21.06 18.23 -9.29
CA PHE A 31 -21.16 17.67 -7.94
C PHE A 31 -20.24 16.43 -7.80
N PHE A 32 -20.26 15.50 -8.75
CA PHE A 32 -19.38 14.34 -8.73
C PHE A 32 -17.91 14.72 -8.82
N ILE A 33 -17.53 15.66 -9.69
CA ILE A 33 -16.13 16.12 -9.79
C ILE A 33 -15.68 16.79 -8.48
N MET A 34 -16.54 17.54 -7.83
CA MET A 34 -16.21 18.23 -6.57
C MET A 34 -16.19 17.30 -5.36
N THR A 35 -17.02 16.24 -5.37
CA THR A 35 -17.07 15.24 -4.28
C THR A 35 -16.14 14.05 -4.51
N PHE A 36 -15.61 13.87 -5.73
CA PHE A 36 -14.66 12.81 -6.04
C PHE A 36 -13.32 13.11 -5.38
N ASN A 37 -13.24 12.76 -4.11
CA ASN A 37 -11.98 12.76 -3.38
C ASN A 37 -11.17 11.57 -3.89
N VAL A 38 -10.20 11.83 -4.77
CA VAL A 38 -9.20 10.82 -5.14
C VAL A 38 -8.44 10.53 -3.86
N VAL A 39 -8.81 9.45 -3.18
CA VAL A 39 -7.99 8.91 -2.11
C VAL A 39 -6.66 8.60 -2.76
N ALA A 40 -5.65 9.43 -2.48
CA ALA A 40 -4.28 9.11 -2.84
C ALA A 40 -4.03 7.68 -2.34
N GLN A 41 -3.61 6.79 -3.22
CA GLN A 41 -3.26 5.42 -2.84
C GLN A 41 -2.16 5.52 -1.79
N GLU A 42 -2.57 5.48 -0.51
CA GLU A 42 -1.66 5.33 0.61
C GLU A 42 -1.14 3.90 0.56
N GLY A 43 0.06 3.75 0.01
CA GLY A 43 0.76 2.47 -0.04
C GLY A 43 0.85 1.86 -1.43
N ASP A 44 1.53 2.52 -2.35
CA ASP A 44 2.16 1.83 -3.46
C ASP A 44 3.34 1.02 -2.90
N PHE A 45 3.01 -0.15 -2.34
CA PHE A 45 4.04 -1.12 -1.96
C PHE A 45 4.63 -1.67 -3.26
N ASN A 46 5.76 -1.13 -3.68
CA ASN A 46 6.52 -1.67 -4.80
C ASN A 46 7.15 -3.01 -4.37
N ILE A 47 6.30 -4.01 -4.14
CA ILE A 47 6.70 -5.36 -3.77
C ILE A 47 7.12 -6.09 -5.04
N ARG A 48 8.41 -6.12 -5.30
CA ARG A 48 8.98 -6.95 -6.36
C ARG A 48 9.20 -8.36 -5.83
N MET A 49 8.40 -9.30 -6.30
CA MET A 49 8.67 -10.73 -6.09
C MET A 49 9.73 -11.18 -7.09
N PRO A 50 10.84 -11.82 -6.64
CA PRO A 50 11.81 -12.36 -7.55
C PRO A 50 11.16 -13.47 -8.40
N ALA A 51 11.09 -13.25 -9.71
CA ALA A 51 10.70 -14.30 -10.64
C ALA A 51 11.84 -15.32 -10.69
N VAL A 52 11.55 -16.54 -10.29
CA VAL A 52 12.50 -17.66 -10.39
C VAL A 52 12.81 -17.87 -11.88
N GLY A 53 14.00 -17.46 -12.33
CA GLY A 53 14.53 -17.80 -13.66
C GLY A 53 14.55 -16.73 -14.74
N ALA A 54 14.29 -15.44 -14.44
CA ALA A 54 14.48 -14.39 -15.44
C ALA A 54 15.92 -13.84 -15.40
N PRO A 55 16.62 -13.65 -16.54
CA PRO A 55 17.89 -12.95 -16.55
C PRO A 55 17.70 -11.50 -16.14
N GLN A 56 18.47 -11.06 -15.14
CA GLN A 56 18.49 -9.68 -14.67
C GLN A 56 19.04 -8.77 -15.80
N GLU A 57 18.17 -7.94 -16.39
CA GLU A 57 18.65 -6.77 -17.14
C GLU A 57 19.27 -5.81 -16.13
N GLN A 58 20.57 -5.61 -16.27
CA GLN A 58 21.34 -4.60 -15.54
C GLN A 58 20.91 -3.19 -16.00
N LEU A 59 19.83 -2.69 -15.39
CA LEU A 59 19.67 -1.24 -15.27
C LEU A 59 20.69 -0.79 -14.23
N GLU A 60 21.42 0.31 -14.47
CA GLU A 60 22.37 0.91 -13.54
C GLU A 60 21.69 1.11 -12.17
N GLU A 61 21.71 0.07 -11.34
CA GLU A 61 21.20 0.09 -9.99
C GLU A 61 22.21 0.86 -9.16
N ILE A 62 21.84 2.07 -8.70
CA ILE A 62 22.47 2.67 -7.55
C ILE A 62 22.55 1.54 -6.50
N GLU A 63 23.76 1.17 -6.07
CA GLU A 63 23.97 0.10 -5.09
C GLU A 63 23.18 0.42 -3.81
N LYS A 64 21.96 -0.11 -3.73
CA LYS A 64 21.10 0.06 -2.56
C LYS A 64 21.63 -0.81 -1.43
N GLN A 65 21.76 -0.24 -0.27
CA GLN A 65 22.10 -1.00 0.93
C GLN A 65 20.92 -1.87 1.33
N THR A 66 21.04 -3.18 1.19
CA THR A 66 19.98 -4.14 1.56
C THR A 66 20.01 -4.42 3.05
N LEU A 67 18.89 -4.15 3.72
CA LEU A 67 18.65 -4.48 5.12
C LEU A 67 17.85 -5.79 5.19
N LYS A 68 18.45 -6.87 5.70
CA LYS A 68 17.80 -8.18 5.78
C LYS A 68 17.03 -8.33 7.08
N VAL A 69 15.71 -8.51 6.97
CA VAL A 69 14.83 -8.80 8.10
C VAL A 69 14.48 -10.28 8.07
N ARG A 70 15.03 -11.03 9.02
CA ARG A 70 14.79 -12.46 9.12
C ARG A 70 13.79 -12.76 10.23
N MET A 71 12.74 -13.49 9.88
CA MET A 71 11.69 -13.92 10.79
C MET A 71 11.60 -15.44 10.82
N ARG A 72 11.78 -16.01 12.03
CA ARG A 72 11.66 -17.45 12.25
C ARG A 72 10.41 -17.78 13.04
N ALA A 73 9.74 -18.85 12.63
CA ALA A 73 8.53 -19.32 13.27
C ALA A 73 8.75 -20.67 13.99
N ASN A 74 7.88 -20.94 14.98
CA ASN A 74 7.72 -22.27 15.56
C ASN A 74 6.75 -23.10 14.69
N ASP A 75 6.48 -24.35 15.12
CA ASP A 75 5.55 -25.25 14.41
C ASP A 75 4.10 -24.77 14.47
N ALA A 76 3.77 -23.86 15.38
CA ALA A 76 2.46 -23.22 15.49
C ALA A 76 2.35 -21.92 14.66
N GLY A 77 3.40 -21.56 13.91
CA GLY A 77 3.46 -20.32 13.11
C GLY A 77 3.67 -19.05 13.91
N GLU A 78 4.07 -19.15 15.18
CA GLU A 78 4.34 -17.98 16.02
C GLU A 78 5.78 -17.53 15.84
N LEU A 79 6.00 -16.20 15.90
CA LEU A 79 7.31 -15.60 15.77
C LEU A 79 8.19 -15.96 16.98
N ILE A 80 9.30 -16.67 16.74
CA ILE A 80 10.28 -17.01 17.78
C ILE A 80 11.46 -16.05 17.74
N GLU A 81 11.88 -15.64 16.55
CA GLU A 81 13.07 -14.83 16.36
C GLU A 81 12.86 -13.80 15.26
N LEU A 82 13.18 -12.54 15.56
CA LEU A 82 13.25 -11.45 14.60
C LEU A 82 14.69 -10.91 14.60
N LYS A 83 15.30 -10.86 13.43
CA LYS A 83 16.65 -10.28 13.24
C LYS A 83 16.62 -9.21 12.17
N LEU A 84 17.40 -8.16 12.40
CA LEU A 84 17.77 -7.19 11.37
C LEU A 84 19.25 -7.34 11.07
N ASN A 85 19.58 -7.82 9.87
CA ASN A 85 20.91 -8.29 9.52
C ASN A 85 21.38 -9.37 10.52
N GLU A 86 22.38 -9.06 11.34
CA GLU A 86 22.89 -9.96 12.39
C GLU A 86 22.35 -9.66 13.79
N ALA A 87 21.67 -8.51 13.97
CA ALA A 87 21.14 -8.09 15.25
C ALA A 87 19.84 -8.77 15.61
N VAL A 88 19.79 -9.47 16.75
CA VAL A 88 18.56 -10.09 17.27
C VAL A 88 17.71 -9.02 17.96
N LEU A 89 16.45 -8.91 17.56
CA LEU A 89 15.51 -7.90 18.06
C LEU A 89 14.45 -8.49 19.00
N SER A 90 14.43 -9.82 19.18
CA SER A 90 13.46 -10.53 20.02
C SER A 90 13.74 -10.42 21.53
N GLY A 91 14.82 -9.77 21.94
CA GLY A 91 15.26 -9.64 23.33
C GLY A 91 14.76 -8.36 23.99
N GLY A 92 13.61 -8.44 24.65
CA GLY A 92 13.08 -7.34 25.47
C GLY A 92 12.06 -6.45 24.76
N GLY A 93 10.80 -6.55 25.17
CA GLY A 93 9.68 -5.77 24.63
C GLY A 93 9.12 -6.32 23.33
N ASN A 94 8.37 -5.49 22.62
CA ASN A 94 7.78 -5.87 21.34
C ASN A 94 8.86 -5.86 20.24
N PRO A 95 9.13 -7.01 19.58
CA PRO A 95 10.17 -7.12 18.55
C PRO A 95 9.94 -6.18 17.36
N PHE A 96 8.69 -5.89 16.99
CA PHE A 96 8.36 -4.99 15.91
C PHE A 96 8.63 -3.52 16.26
N THR A 97 8.44 -3.13 17.53
CA THR A 97 8.84 -1.80 18.01
C THR A 97 10.36 -1.64 17.97
N ASN A 98 11.10 -2.68 18.34
CA ASN A 98 12.56 -2.68 18.25
C ASN A 98 13.03 -2.60 16.80
N LEU A 99 12.37 -3.32 15.89
CA LEU A 99 12.61 -3.23 14.45
C LEU A 99 12.39 -1.80 13.95
N HIS A 100 11.23 -1.22 14.28
CA HIS A 100 10.89 0.15 13.90
C HIS A 100 11.95 1.17 14.34
N ASN A 101 12.36 1.13 15.60
CA ASN A 101 13.37 2.05 16.13
C ASN A 101 14.73 1.89 15.44
N LYS A 102 15.13 0.66 15.10
CA LYS A 102 16.37 0.39 14.36
C LYS A 102 16.29 0.89 12.91
N ILE A 103 15.15 0.69 12.24
CA ILE A 103 14.93 1.23 10.89
C ILE A 103 14.91 2.75 10.92
N LEU A 104 14.25 3.37 11.88
CA LEU A 104 14.24 4.82 12.04
C LEU A 104 15.67 5.40 12.19
N SER A 105 16.52 4.76 13.03
CA SER A 105 17.93 5.13 13.15
C SER A 105 18.65 5.01 11.81
N LYS A 106 18.45 3.94 11.05
CA LYS A 106 19.08 3.75 9.74
C LYS A 106 18.62 4.77 8.69
N VAL A 107 17.34 5.14 8.71
CA VAL A 107 16.80 6.20 7.85
C VAL A 107 17.41 7.57 8.19
N GLN A 108 17.59 7.86 9.48
CA GLN A 108 18.25 9.08 9.92
C GLN A 108 19.73 9.11 9.54
N ASP A 109 20.44 7.99 9.69
CA ASP A 109 21.84 7.83 9.27
C ASP A 109 22.00 8.02 7.75
N ALA A 110 21.01 7.67 6.96
CA ALA A 110 20.98 7.82 5.49
C ALA A 110 20.63 9.25 5.01
N GLY A 111 20.34 10.20 5.91
CA GLY A 111 20.00 11.58 5.56
C GLY A 111 18.52 11.91 5.60
N GLY A 112 17.68 10.97 5.97
CA GLY A 112 16.24 11.14 6.10
C GLY A 112 15.41 10.25 5.18
N PRO A 113 14.08 10.34 5.23
CA PRO A 113 13.19 9.43 4.48
C PRO A 113 13.36 9.49 2.96
N ASP A 114 13.55 10.67 2.40
CA ASP A 114 13.64 10.85 0.94
C ASP A 114 14.93 10.24 0.38
N GLU A 115 16.06 10.39 1.08
CA GLU A 115 17.34 9.80 0.71
C GLU A 115 17.36 8.29 1.00
N ALA A 116 16.79 7.87 2.12
CA ALA A 116 16.66 6.46 2.47
C ALA A 116 15.83 5.68 1.45
N ALA A 117 14.80 6.27 0.87
CA ALA A 117 13.97 5.64 -0.18
C ALA A 117 14.81 5.28 -1.42
N ASN A 118 15.86 6.04 -1.72
CA ASN A 118 16.74 5.79 -2.85
C ASN A 118 17.91 4.86 -2.50
N LEU A 119 18.42 4.92 -1.26
CA LEU A 119 19.63 4.23 -0.84
C LEU A 119 19.38 2.92 -0.08
N LEU A 120 18.22 2.76 0.55
CA LEU A 120 17.91 1.61 1.38
C LEU A 120 16.84 0.72 0.74
N GLU A 121 17.03 -0.57 0.92
CA GLU A 121 16.09 -1.61 0.52
C GLU A 121 15.96 -2.62 1.66
N VAL A 122 14.76 -3.12 1.90
CA VAL A 122 14.51 -4.16 2.90
C VAL A 122 14.16 -5.46 2.23
N GLU A 123 14.89 -6.52 2.58
CA GLU A 123 14.62 -7.88 2.17
C GLU A 123 14.08 -8.69 3.34
N PHE A 124 12.84 -9.19 3.22
CA PHE A 124 12.22 -10.06 4.21
C PHE A 124 12.52 -11.54 3.92
N GLU A 125 13.17 -12.22 4.85
CA GLU A 125 13.33 -13.68 4.86
C GLU A 125 12.37 -14.25 5.91
N CYS A 126 11.26 -14.85 5.45
CA CYS A 126 10.24 -15.44 6.32
C CYS A 126 10.27 -16.96 6.24
N ASP A 127 10.09 -17.64 7.38
CA ASP A 127 9.81 -19.06 7.39
C ASP A 127 8.42 -19.34 6.79
N TYR A 128 8.27 -20.49 6.12
CA TYR A 128 7.04 -20.87 5.40
C TYR A 128 5.79 -20.90 6.31
N ASP A 129 5.97 -21.36 7.54
CA ASP A 129 4.87 -21.55 8.51
C ASP A 129 4.53 -20.28 9.30
N LEU A 130 5.23 -19.15 9.05
CA LEU A 130 5.01 -17.90 9.81
C LEU A 130 3.60 -17.35 9.58
N LYS A 131 2.87 -17.03 10.66
CA LYS A 131 1.57 -16.38 10.59
C LYS A 131 1.66 -15.04 9.87
N TYR A 132 0.75 -14.84 8.92
CA TYR A 132 0.68 -13.66 8.10
C TYR A 132 0.62 -12.34 8.90
N ASN A 133 -0.05 -12.34 10.05
CA ASN A 133 -0.12 -11.14 10.91
C ASN A 133 1.27 -10.62 11.32
N ASN A 134 2.20 -11.51 11.63
CA ASN A 134 3.57 -11.12 11.99
C ASN A 134 4.30 -10.46 10.80
N VAL A 135 4.02 -10.93 9.58
CA VAL A 135 4.58 -10.33 8.36
C VAL A 135 4.04 -8.91 8.16
N ILE A 136 2.73 -8.72 8.33
CA ILE A 136 2.10 -7.38 8.23
C ILE A 136 2.63 -6.43 9.29
N GLU A 137 2.78 -6.87 10.53
CA GLU A 137 3.36 -6.04 11.61
C GLU A 137 4.80 -5.64 11.29
N ALA A 138 5.60 -6.56 10.75
CA ALA A 138 6.98 -6.27 10.33
C ALA A 138 7.02 -5.26 9.17
N ILE A 139 6.17 -5.43 8.15
CA ILE A 139 6.07 -4.48 7.03
C ILE A 139 5.65 -3.10 7.56
N THR A 140 4.65 -3.04 8.42
CA THR A 140 4.20 -1.78 9.02
C THR A 140 5.32 -1.09 9.81
N ALA A 141 6.11 -1.86 10.57
CA ALA A 141 7.24 -1.34 11.32
C ALA A 141 8.35 -0.74 10.45
N VAL A 142 8.50 -1.24 9.21
CA VAL A 142 9.54 -0.81 8.25
C VAL A 142 9.05 0.31 7.34
N SER A 143 7.80 0.25 6.86
CA SER A 143 7.29 1.15 5.83
C SER A 143 6.88 2.52 6.36
N GLY A 144 6.47 2.64 7.62
CA GLY A 144 6.03 3.93 8.11
C GLY A 144 5.83 4.04 9.60
N SER A 145 5.80 5.28 10.06
CA SER A 145 5.47 5.68 11.42
C SER A 145 4.37 6.71 11.42
N ARG A 146 3.38 6.52 12.26
CA ARG A 146 2.41 7.57 12.56
C ARG A 146 3.03 8.50 13.59
N SER A 147 3.37 9.73 13.17
CA SER A 147 3.86 10.74 14.12
C SER A 147 2.75 11.06 15.13
N ARG A 148 3.09 11.04 16.43
CA ARG A 148 2.14 11.40 17.50
C ARG A 148 1.67 12.85 17.44
N ASP A 149 2.41 13.71 16.75
CA ASP A 149 2.24 15.17 16.76
C ASP A 149 1.65 15.73 15.47
N SER A 150 1.57 14.95 14.43
CA SER A 150 0.94 15.31 13.16
C SER A 150 0.23 14.09 12.58
N ASP A 151 -0.96 14.27 12.06
CA ASP A 151 -1.76 13.23 11.38
C ASP A 151 -1.11 12.79 10.04
N LYS A 152 0.18 13.09 9.87
CA LYS A 152 0.98 12.72 8.71
C LYS A 152 1.68 11.39 8.96
N ILE A 153 1.43 10.43 8.08
CA ILE A 153 2.18 9.18 8.01
C ILE A 153 3.57 9.54 7.46
N GLN A 154 4.60 9.35 8.27
CA GLN A 154 5.98 9.49 7.81
C GLN A 154 6.39 8.16 7.19
N ARG A 155 6.61 8.15 5.87
CA ARG A 155 7.17 7.00 5.15
C ARG A 155 8.63 6.83 5.53
N LEU A 156 9.07 5.59 5.74
CA LEU A 156 10.45 5.28 6.11
C LEU A 156 11.19 4.63 4.94
N ILE A 157 10.84 3.38 4.60
CA ILE A 157 11.46 2.65 3.49
C ILE A 157 10.35 2.15 2.58
N GLU A 158 10.44 2.47 1.28
CA GLU A 158 9.46 2.07 0.27
C GLU A 158 9.87 0.82 -0.50
N ASN A 159 11.18 0.58 -0.63
CA ASN A 159 11.70 -0.56 -1.37
C ASN A 159 11.70 -1.82 -0.49
N ILE A 160 10.71 -2.66 -0.67
CA ILE A 160 10.56 -3.93 0.07
C ILE A 160 10.62 -5.09 -0.92
N LYS A 161 11.49 -6.06 -0.63
CA LYS A 161 11.60 -7.34 -1.36
C LYS A 161 11.34 -8.50 -0.41
N PHE A 162 10.85 -9.61 -0.97
CA PHE A 162 10.71 -10.88 -0.24
C PHE A 162 11.67 -11.90 -0.84
N ALA A 163 12.46 -12.51 0.03
CA ALA A 163 13.22 -13.70 -0.34
C ALA A 163 12.26 -14.91 -0.45
N PRO A 164 12.60 -15.90 -1.28
CA PRO A 164 11.84 -17.16 -1.34
C PRO A 164 11.73 -17.76 0.07
N PRO A 165 10.54 -18.23 0.49
CA PRO A 165 10.34 -18.79 1.82
C PRO A 165 11.22 -20.02 2.00
N LYS A 166 11.97 -20.06 3.11
CA LYS A 166 12.80 -21.21 3.45
C LYS A 166 11.92 -22.29 4.10
N LYS A 167 11.87 -23.47 3.47
CA LYS A 167 11.34 -24.67 4.14
C LYS A 167 12.27 -25.05 5.27
N LYS A 168 11.72 -25.52 6.40
CA LYS A 168 12.52 -26.16 7.45
C LYS A 168 13.37 -27.26 6.84
N ALA A 169 14.66 -27.26 7.10
CA ALA A 169 15.54 -28.38 6.78
C ALA A 169 15.11 -29.57 7.66
N GLY A 170 14.31 -30.48 7.09
CA GLY A 170 13.90 -31.69 7.81
C GLY A 170 12.43 -32.09 7.68
N SER A 171 11.74 -31.75 6.58
CA SER A 171 10.47 -32.41 6.19
C SER A 171 10.63 -33.10 4.88
#